data_812900d56fb59dc0cb3ee8b01961867c
#
_entry.id   812900d56fb59dc0cb3ee8b01961867c
#
_cell.length_a   1.000
_cell.length_b   1.000
_cell.length_c   1.000
_cell.angle_alpha   90.00
_cell.angle_beta   90.00
_cell.angle_gamma   90.00
#
_symmetry.space_group_name_H-M   'P 1'
#
loop_
_entity.id
_entity.type
_entity.pdbx_description
1 polymer ?
#
loop_
_entity_poly.entity_id
_entity_poly.type
_entity_poly.pdbx_seq_one_letter_code
_entity_poly.pdbx_strand_id
1 'polypeptide(L)'
;MVFLDSIDFSGMNYPNFEGLQLLPLDDIILVADDSHGIGIVGENGSGVYQKLKSFKPKELIVCCSLGKGYGVQGGAVFGFTERIKTLQKTAFFGGASPAAPVGLATFLDSEEIYTQKRVILKNNIKLFIDGLKRLNRFVYMPKHPSFSYAEEASSNHLEKNKILITNFRYPNEDSDLLSRIIISAAHKKEDIQCLVRHLNTLSEN
;
A
#
# COMPACT_ATOMS: atom_id res chain seq x y z
N MET A 1 -4.40 -4.76 23.37
CA MET A 1 -4.71 -4.53 21.95
C MET A 1 -3.49 -3.90 21.31
N VAL A 2 -3.09 -4.34 20.12
CA VAL A 2 -1.96 -3.79 19.37
C VAL A 2 -2.48 -3.36 17.99
N PHE A 3 -2.12 -2.14 17.58
CA PHE A 3 -2.43 -1.58 16.27
C PHE A 3 -1.16 -1.50 15.44
N LEU A 4 -1.26 -1.81 14.16
CA LEU A 4 -0.16 -1.65 13.22
C LEU A 4 -0.68 -1.36 11.81
N ASP A 5 0.12 -0.64 11.03
CA ASP A 5 -0.01 -0.63 9.58
C ASP A 5 0.68 -1.89 9.02
N SER A 6 0.03 -2.58 8.11
CA SER A 6 0.63 -3.74 7.42
C SER A 6 1.80 -3.31 6.55
N ILE A 7 1.66 -2.17 5.91
CA ILE A 7 2.68 -1.46 5.15
C ILE A 7 2.55 -0.01 5.55
N ASP A 8 3.61 0.57 6.10
CA ASP A 8 3.60 1.96 6.53
C ASP A 8 3.48 2.92 5.34
N PHE A 9 3.28 4.20 5.63
CA PHE A 9 3.07 5.21 4.61
C PHE A 9 4.31 5.41 3.70
N SER A 10 5.50 5.14 4.20
CA SER A 10 6.74 5.20 3.41
C SER A 10 6.92 3.99 2.49
N GLY A 11 6.15 2.93 2.71
CA GLY A 11 6.34 1.63 2.06
C GLY A 11 7.56 0.87 2.60
N MET A 12 8.10 1.31 3.75
CA MET A 12 9.32 0.76 4.33
C MET A 12 9.09 -0.48 5.17
N ASN A 13 7.95 -0.56 5.81
CA ASN A 13 7.69 -1.59 6.79
C ASN A 13 6.74 -2.63 6.20
N TYR A 14 7.30 -3.55 5.46
CA TYR A 14 6.72 -4.87 5.33
C TYR A 14 7.77 -5.85 5.87
N PRO A 15 8.03 -5.86 7.18
CA PRO A 15 8.79 -6.96 7.72
C PRO A 15 7.92 -8.20 7.53
N ASN A 16 8.50 -9.35 7.60
CA ASN A 16 7.77 -10.61 7.74
C ASN A 16 6.95 -10.65 9.04
N PHE A 17 6.72 -9.49 9.66
CA PHE A 17 6.10 -9.30 10.97
C PHE A 17 6.83 -10.05 12.09
N GLU A 18 8.14 -10.24 11.96
CA GLU A 18 8.94 -11.03 12.92
C GLU A 18 8.84 -10.50 14.34
N GLY A 19 8.75 -9.17 14.50
CA GLY A 19 8.55 -8.55 15.81
C GLY A 19 7.27 -8.98 16.54
N LEU A 20 6.25 -9.44 15.82
CA LEU A 20 5.03 -9.96 16.44
C LEU A 20 5.28 -11.25 17.23
N GLN A 21 6.28 -12.03 16.88
CA GLN A 21 6.63 -13.26 17.58
C GLN A 21 7.16 -13.00 19.00
N LEU A 22 7.58 -11.77 19.29
CA LEU A 22 8.05 -11.35 20.62
C LEU A 22 6.90 -10.95 21.55
N LEU A 23 5.68 -10.90 21.06
CA LEU A 23 4.50 -10.49 21.81
C LEU A 23 3.71 -11.72 22.31
N PRO A 24 3.01 -11.61 23.46
CA PRO A 24 2.12 -12.65 23.95
C PRO A 24 0.83 -12.69 23.13
N LEU A 25 0.91 -13.20 21.90
CA LEU A 25 -0.16 -13.11 20.90
C LEU A 25 -1.45 -13.79 21.35
N ASP A 26 -1.38 -14.83 22.18
CA ASP A 26 -2.55 -15.53 22.73
C ASP A 26 -3.44 -14.62 23.61
N ASP A 27 -2.90 -13.49 24.09
CA ASP A 27 -3.62 -12.51 24.90
C ASP A 27 -3.93 -11.21 24.15
N ILE A 28 -3.46 -11.10 22.88
CA ILE A 28 -3.52 -9.86 22.13
C ILE A 28 -4.64 -9.87 21.09
N ILE A 29 -5.44 -8.81 21.08
CA ILE A 29 -6.25 -8.41 19.93
C ILE A 29 -5.34 -7.62 19.00
N LEU A 30 -5.07 -8.17 17.83
CA LEU A 30 -4.26 -7.53 16.80
C LEU A 30 -5.17 -6.81 15.78
N VAL A 31 -4.95 -5.52 15.61
CA VAL A 31 -5.68 -4.69 14.64
C VAL A 31 -4.70 -4.17 13.60
N ALA A 32 -4.89 -4.54 12.34
CA ALA A 32 -4.01 -4.14 11.26
C ALA A 32 -4.76 -3.30 10.21
N ASP A 33 -4.17 -2.17 9.83
CA ASP A 33 -4.57 -1.44 8.63
C ASP A 33 -3.79 -1.98 7.42
N ASP A 34 -4.52 -2.58 6.48
CA ASP A 34 -3.98 -3.16 5.25
C ASP A 34 -4.30 -2.32 4.01
N SER A 35 -4.55 -1.02 4.19
CA SER A 35 -4.91 -0.13 3.08
C SER A 35 -3.83 -0.02 2.00
N HIS A 36 -2.56 -0.24 2.34
CA HIS A 36 -1.47 -0.24 1.38
C HIS A 36 -1.12 -1.65 0.86
N GLY A 37 -1.62 -2.71 1.51
CA GLY A 37 -1.32 -4.09 1.12
C GLY A 37 -2.41 -4.75 0.29
N ILE A 38 -3.67 -4.52 0.64
CA ILE A 38 -4.81 -5.13 -0.09
C ILE A 38 -4.78 -4.78 -1.58
N GLY A 39 -4.99 -5.75 -2.45
CA GLY A 39 -4.88 -5.62 -3.91
C GLY A 39 -3.47 -5.76 -4.46
N ILE A 40 -2.43 -5.66 -3.61
CA ILE A 40 -1.01 -5.60 -4.00
C ILE A 40 -0.24 -6.83 -3.49
N VAL A 41 -0.27 -7.07 -2.18
CA VAL A 41 0.47 -8.16 -1.53
C VAL A 41 -0.43 -9.34 -1.20
N GLY A 42 0.17 -10.42 -0.72
CA GLY A 42 -0.54 -11.67 -0.48
C GLY A 42 -0.81 -12.46 -1.76
N GLU A 43 -1.36 -13.65 -1.61
CA GLU A 43 -1.76 -14.48 -2.73
C GLU A 43 -2.92 -13.81 -3.48
N ASN A 44 -2.77 -13.62 -4.78
CA ASN A 44 -3.76 -12.93 -5.63
C ASN A 44 -4.18 -11.54 -5.14
N GLY A 45 -3.32 -10.83 -4.38
CA GLY A 45 -3.63 -9.51 -3.84
C GLY A 45 -4.55 -9.55 -2.63
N SER A 46 -4.63 -10.66 -1.92
CA SER A 46 -5.49 -10.83 -0.74
C SER A 46 -5.06 -10.05 0.50
N GLY A 47 -3.96 -9.28 0.40
CA GLY A 47 -3.42 -8.53 1.52
C GLY A 47 -2.72 -9.40 2.55
N VAL A 48 -2.67 -8.91 3.79
CA VAL A 48 -1.88 -9.53 4.87
C VAL A 48 -2.68 -10.43 5.80
N TYR A 49 -4.00 -10.52 5.64
CA TYR A 49 -4.86 -11.22 6.60
C TYR A 49 -4.38 -12.65 6.89
N GLN A 50 -4.10 -13.45 5.85
CA GLN A 50 -3.66 -14.85 6.02
C GLN A 50 -2.30 -14.94 6.72
N LYS A 51 -1.39 -14.02 6.41
CA LYS A 51 -0.08 -13.94 7.05
C LYS A 51 -0.22 -13.62 8.54
N LEU A 52 -1.00 -12.60 8.89
CA LEU A 52 -1.23 -12.24 10.29
C LEU A 52 -1.98 -13.32 11.07
N LYS A 53 -2.95 -13.98 10.43
CA LYS A 53 -3.67 -15.10 11.02
C LYS A 53 -2.76 -16.28 11.36
N SER A 54 -1.68 -16.49 10.59
CA SER A 54 -0.74 -17.58 10.84
C SER A 54 0.05 -17.42 12.15
N PHE A 55 0.14 -16.20 12.69
CA PHE A 55 0.73 -15.93 14.01
C PHE A 55 -0.19 -16.28 15.20
N LYS A 56 -1.45 -16.62 14.92
CA LYS A 56 -2.45 -17.05 15.91
C LYS A 56 -2.69 -16.04 17.05
N PRO A 57 -2.91 -14.75 16.77
CA PRO A 57 -3.32 -13.83 17.83
C PRO A 57 -4.67 -14.27 18.42
N LYS A 58 -4.93 -13.89 19.67
CA LYS A 58 -6.22 -14.14 20.35
C LYS A 58 -7.41 -13.71 19.49
N GLU A 59 -7.27 -12.55 18.86
CA GLU A 59 -8.23 -12.03 17.89
C GLU A 59 -7.47 -11.23 16.83
N LEU A 60 -7.90 -11.37 15.56
CA LEU A 60 -7.38 -10.60 14.44
C LEU A 60 -8.50 -9.77 13.83
N ILE A 61 -8.26 -8.46 13.70
CA ILE A 61 -9.09 -7.53 12.95
C ILE A 61 -8.18 -6.89 11.88
N VAL A 62 -8.58 -6.96 10.63
CA VAL A 62 -7.89 -6.26 9.53
C VAL A 62 -8.87 -5.31 8.88
N CYS A 63 -8.52 -4.04 8.82
CA CYS A 63 -9.25 -3.02 8.08
C CYS A 63 -8.46 -2.58 6.86
N CYS A 64 -9.15 -2.13 5.82
CA CYS A 64 -8.48 -1.62 4.63
C CYS A 64 -9.36 -0.64 3.85
N SER A 65 -8.69 0.27 3.15
CA SER A 65 -9.30 1.07 2.10
C SER A 65 -9.21 0.32 0.77
N LEU A 66 -10.33 0.18 0.07
CA LEU A 66 -10.38 -0.36 -1.29
C LEU A 66 -10.01 0.71 -2.34
N GLY A 67 -9.94 1.99 -1.93
CA GLY A 67 -9.66 3.13 -2.82
C GLY A 67 -8.24 3.18 -3.36
N LYS A 68 -7.28 2.49 -2.73
CA LYS A 68 -5.87 2.48 -3.13
C LYS A 68 -5.59 1.36 -4.15
N GLY A 69 -5.45 0.13 -3.68
CA GLY A 69 -5.07 -1.01 -4.53
C GLY A 69 -6.11 -1.38 -5.60
N TYR A 70 -7.37 -1.21 -5.30
CA TYR A 70 -8.48 -1.56 -6.19
C TYR A 70 -9.16 -0.37 -6.88
N GLY A 71 -8.92 0.86 -6.40
CA GLY A 71 -9.55 2.06 -6.97
C GLY A 71 -11.07 2.13 -6.74
N VAL A 72 -11.59 1.43 -5.74
CA VAL A 72 -13.03 1.37 -5.39
C VAL A 72 -13.28 2.21 -4.15
N GLN A 73 -14.19 3.18 -4.24
CA GLN A 73 -14.56 3.99 -3.09
C GLN A 73 -15.30 3.14 -2.06
N GLY A 74 -14.59 2.82 -0.98
CA GLY A 74 -15.11 2.01 0.11
C GLY A 74 -13.97 1.46 0.96
N GLY A 75 -14.35 0.76 2.01
CA GLY A 75 -13.44 0.04 2.90
C GLY A 75 -14.04 -1.29 3.32
N ALA A 76 -13.20 -2.15 3.86
CA ALA A 76 -13.61 -3.44 4.40
C ALA A 76 -12.98 -3.68 5.76
N VAL A 77 -13.69 -4.43 6.61
CA VAL A 77 -13.18 -4.91 7.88
C VAL A 77 -13.37 -6.41 7.92
N PHE A 78 -12.29 -7.12 8.20
CA PHE A 78 -12.23 -8.57 8.33
C PHE A 78 -11.98 -8.95 9.79
N GLY A 79 -12.70 -9.94 10.29
CA GLY A 79 -12.59 -10.41 11.67
C GLY A 79 -13.57 -11.52 11.97
N PHE A 80 -13.64 -11.96 13.24
CA PHE A 80 -14.66 -12.94 13.65
C PHE A 80 -16.07 -12.36 13.51
N THR A 81 -17.01 -13.22 13.19
CA THR A 81 -18.43 -12.87 12.96
C THR A 81 -19.02 -12.04 14.10
N GLU A 82 -18.78 -12.42 15.35
CA GLU A 82 -19.29 -11.71 16.54
C GLU A 82 -18.71 -10.32 16.67
N ARG A 83 -17.41 -10.14 16.36
CA ARG A 83 -16.77 -8.83 16.34
C ARG A 83 -17.36 -7.93 15.25
N ILE A 84 -17.54 -8.45 14.06
CA ILE A 84 -18.15 -7.70 12.95
C ILE A 84 -19.58 -7.29 13.29
N LYS A 85 -20.39 -8.19 13.84
CA LYS A 85 -21.74 -7.86 14.32
C LYS A 85 -21.73 -6.78 15.41
N THR A 86 -20.74 -6.79 16.29
CA THR A 86 -20.60 -5.76 17.33
C THR A 86 -20.26 -4.41 16.71
N LEU A 87 -19.33 -4.35 15.77
CA LEU A 87 -18.98 -3.13 15.04
C LEU A 87 -20.18 -2.55 14.29
N GLN A 88 -20.97 -3.39 13.63
CA GLN A 88 -22.18 -2.98 12.89
C GLN A 88 -23.24 -2.31 13.78
N LYS A 89 -23.25 -2.61 15.08
CA LYS A 89 -24.18 -2.01 16.05
C LYS A 89 -23.72 -0.68 16.62
N THR A 90 -22.50 -0.23 16.27
CA THR A 90 -21.99 1.04 16.77
C THR A 90 -22.59 2.23 16.01
N ALA A 91 -22.70 3.37 16.71
CA ALA A 91 -23.14 4.61 16.08
C ALA A 91 -22.20 5.06 14.96
N PHE A 92 -20.91 4.76 15.07
CA PHE A 92 -19.92 5.06 14.02
C PHE A 92 -20.23 4.33 12.72
N PHE A 93 -20.55 3.02 12.79
CA PHE A 93 -20.91 2.27 11.60
C PHE A 93 -22.26 2.74 11.03
N GLY A 94 -23.26 2.95 11.88
CA GLY A 94 -24.59 3.43 11.44
C GLY A 94 -24.61 4.84 10.88
N GLY A 95 -23.67 5.69 11.32
CA GLY A 95 -23.51 7.08 10.84
C GLY A 95 -22.58 7.22 9.64
N ALA A 96 -21.84 6.16 9.26
CA ALA A 96 -20.94 6.19 8.12
C ALA A 96 -21.72 5.99 6.80
N SER A 97 -21.32 6.73 5.77
CA SER A 97 -21.85 6.48 4.42
C SER A 97 -21.35 5.14 3.91
N PRO A 98 -22.27 4.24 3.45
CA PRO A 98 -21.85 2.95 2.90
C PRO A 98 -21.14 3.13 1.56
N ALA A 99 -20.34 2.14 1.18
CA ALA A 99 -19.80 2.06 -0.17
C ALA A 99 -20.95 1.97 -1.20
N ALA A 100 -20.79 2.64 -2.34
CA ALA A 100 -21.81 2.61 -3.39
C ALA A 100 -22.02 1.18 -3.91
N PRO A 101 -23.28 0.65 -3.90
CA PRO A 101 -23.54 -0.72 -4.34
C PRO A 101 -23.03 -1.04 -5.74
N VAL A 102 -23.13 -0.09 -6.68
CA VAL A 102 -22.61 -0.25 -8.05
C VAL A 102 -21.10 -0.42 -8.06
N GLY A 103 -20.36 0.32 -7.21
CA GLY A 103 -18.90 0.18 -7.09
C GLY A 103 -18.52 -1.20 -6.55
N LEU A 104 -19.25 -1.72 -5.56
CA LEU A 104 -19.03 -3.05 -5.03
C LEU A 104 -19.37 -4.15 -6.03
N ALA A 105 -20.47 -4.02 -6.77
CA ALA A 105 -20.83 -4.97 -7.82
C ALA A 105 -19.76 -5.02 -8.91
N THR A 106 -19.33 -3.86 -9.41
CA THR A 106 -18.26 -3.78 -10.40
C THR A 106 -16.93 -4.38 -9.86
N PHE A 107 -16.63 -4.15 -8.59
CA PHE A 107 -15.45 -4.75 -7.95
C PHE A 107 -15.51 -6.28 -7.98
N LEU A 108 -16.63 -6.86 -7.61
CA LEU A 108 -16.85 -8.32 -7.60
C LEU A 108 -16.75 -8.93 -9.00
N ASP A 109 -17.26 -8.23 -10.01
CA ASP A 109 -17.26 -8.70 -11.40
C ASP A 109 -15.91 -8.46 -12.13
N SER A 110 -14.95 -7.82 -11.47
CA SER A 110 -13.68 -7.40 -12.09
C SER A 110 -12.47 -8.26 -11.71
N GLU A 111 -12.64 -9.46 -11.18
CA GLU A 111 -11.54 -10.31 -10.68
C GLU A 111 -10.48 -10.57 -11.76
N GLU A 112 -10.89 -10.88 -12.98
CA GLU A 112 -9.98 -11.12 -14.10
C GLU A 112 -9.18 -9.87 -14.45
N ILE A 113 -9.82 -8.70 -14.47
CA ILE A 113 -9.18 -7.40 -14.72
C ILE A 113 -8.11 -7.12 -13.67
N TYR A 114 -8.42 -7.30 -12.39
CA TYR A 114 -7.44 -7.10 -11.31
C TYR A 114 -6.27 -8.09 -11.41
N THR A 115 -6.53 -9.32 -11.81
CA THR A 115 -5.48 -10.32 -12.03
C THR A 115 -4.53 -9.88 -13.14
N GLN A 116 -5.04 -9.43 -14.27
CA GLN A 116 -4.23 -8.88 -15.36
C GLN A 116 -3.47 -7.62 -14.93
N LYS A 117 -4.12 -6.70 -14.22
CA LYS A 117 -3.47 -5.47 -13.73
C LYS A 117 -2.34 -5.76 -12.73
N ARG A 118 -2.47 -6.76 -11.86
CA ARG A 118 -1.38 -7.18 -10.97
C ARG A 118 -0.16 -7.70 -11.75
N VAL A 119 -0.36 -8.42 -12.84
CA VAL A 119 0.75 -8.86 -13.71
C VAL A 119 1.45 -7.65 -14.34
N ILE A 120 0.68 -6.71 -14.90
CA ILE A 120 1.23 -5.47 -15.48
C ILE A 120 1.99 -4.68 -14.41
N LEU A 121 1.42 -4.50 -13.22
CA LEU A 121 2.08 -3.81 -12.12
C LEU A 121 3.42 -4.43 -11.75
N LYS A 122 3.48 -5.75 -11.62
CA LYS A 122 4.74 -6.49 -11.31
C LYS A 122 5.80 -6.26 -12.40
N ASN A 123 5.40 -6.28 -13.67
CA ASN A 123 6.30 -6.02 -14.78
C ASN A 123 6.80 -4.56 -14.79
N ASN A 124 5.93 -3.61 -14.47
CA ASN A 124 6.26 -2.20 -14.37
C ASN A 124 7.22 -1.92 -13.20
N ILE A 125 7.00 -2.53 -12.04
CA ILE A 125 7.92 -2.46 -10.88
C ILE A 125 9.29 -3.02 -11.28
N LYS A 126 9.31 -4.19 -11.92
CA LYS A 126 10.57 -4.80 -12.39
C LYS A 126 11.30 -3.89 -13.39
N LEU A 127 10.59 -3.34 -14.37
CA LEU A 127 11.16 -2.41 -15.35
C LEU A 127 11.78 -1.18 -14.67
N PHE A 128 11.10 -0.62 -13.66
CA PHE A 128 11.60 0.50 -12.90
C PHE A 128 12.89 0.14 -12.15
N ILE A 129 12.87 -0.95 -11.39
CA ILE A 129 14.03 -1.42 -10.60
C ILE A 129 15.23 -1.72 -11.51
N ASP A 130 15.02 -2.50 -12.58
CA ASP A 130 16.09 -2.91 -13.48
C ASP A 130 16.72 -1.72 -14.25
N GLY A 131 15.96 -0.65 -14.43
CA GLY A 131 16.42 0.54 -15.14
C GLY A 131 17.24 1.51 -14.28
N LEU A 132 17.16 1.42 -12.96
CA LEU A 132 17.85 2.35 -12.05
C LEU A 132 19.33 2.01 -11.89
N LYS A 133 20.21 3.02 -12.06
CA LYS A 133 21.65 2.89 -11.78
C LYS A 133 21.94 2.82 -10.26
N ARG A 134 21.14 3.48 -9.44
CA ARG A 134 21.30 3.61 -7.98
C ARG A 134 20.01 3.27 -7.25
N LEU A 135 19.70 2.01 -7.13
CA LEU A 135 18.52 1.52 -6.41
C LEU A 135 18.62 1.78 -4.89
N ASN A 136 19.84 1.83 -4.34
CA ASN A 136 20.12 2.08 -2.93
C ASN A 136 19.72 3.47 -2.42
N ARG A 137 19.33 4.41 -3.31
CA ARG A 137 18.76 5.71 -2.94
C ARG A 137 17.32 5.58 -2.42
N PHE A 138 16.67 4.48 -2.75
CA PHE A 138 15.28 4.26 -2.42
C PHE A 138 15.15 3.30 -1.25
N VAL A 139 14.21 3.64 -0.38
CA VAL A 139 13.68 2.70 0.57
C VAL A 139 12.41 2.12 -0.04
N TYR A 140 12.37 0.82 -0.21
CA TYR A 140 11.27 0.13 -0.86
C TYR A 140 11.16 -1.32 -0.39
N MET A 141 10.00 -1.90 -0.60
CA MET A 141 9.75 -3.31 -0.36
C MET A 141 9.70 -4.06 -1.70
N PRO A 142 10.38 -5.20 -1.84
CA PRO A 142 10.27 -6.02 -3.05
C PRO A 142 8.82 -6.33 -3.40
N LYS A 143 8.45 -6.13 -4.67
CA LYS A 143 7.10 -6.36 -5.22
C LYS A 143 6.03 -5.35 -4.78
N HIS A 144 6.35 -4.37 -3.97
CA HIS A 144 5.47 -3.25 -3.65
C HIS A 144 5.76 -2.05 -4.57
N PRO A 145 4.76 -1.28 -4.99
CA PRO A 145 4.95 -0.21 -5.99
C PRO A 145 5.49 1.10 -5.43
N SER A 146 5.72 1.21 -4.11
CA SER A 146 6.17 2.43 -3.45
C SER A 146 7.68 2.46 -3.28
N PHE A 147 8.29 3.60 -3.67
CA PHE A 147 9.73 3.85 -3.57
C PHE A 147 9.93 5.22 -2.93
N SER A 148 10.32 5.24 -1.65
CA SER A 148 10.56 6.45 -0.88
C SER A 148 12.01 6.88 -0.96
N TYR A 149 12.26 8.18 -0.93
CA TYR A 149 13.60 8.77 -0.94
C TYR A 149 13.59 10.13 -0.21
N ALA A 150 14.76 10.59 0.22
CA ALA A 150 14.89 11.81 1.04
C ALA A 150 15.37 13.05 0.27
N GLU A 151 15.80 12.91 -0.99
CA GLU A 151 16.47 13.99 -1.72
C GLU A 151 15.46 14.96 -2.36
N GLU A 152 15.30 16.13 -1.79
CA GLU A 152 14.43 17.19 -2.31
C GLU A 152 14.83 17.64 -3.73
N ALA A 153 16.12 17.68 -4.05
CA ALA A 153 16.62 18.02 -5.37
C ALA A 153 16.05 17.09 -6.47
N SER A 154 15.85 15.81 -6.15
CA SER A 154 15.22 14.84 -7.04
C SER A 154 13.77 15.17 -7.31
N SER A 155 13.01 15.53 -6.27
CA SER A 155 11.60 15.94 -6.39
C SER A 155 11.48 17.18 -7.28
N ASN A 156 12.29 18.21 -7.03
CA ASN A 156 12.31 19.45 -7.79
C ASN A 156 12.68 19.23 -9.27
N HIS A 157 13.64 18.33 -9.54
CA HIS A 157 14.01 17.96 -10.91
C HIS A 157 12.88 17.26 -11.65
N LEU A 158 12.22 16.31 -11.02
CA LEU A 158 11.10 15.57 -11.61
C LEU A 158 9.94 16.51 -11.92
N GLU A 159 9.58 17.40 -11.00
CA GLU A 159 8.50 18.36 -11.18
C GLU A 159 8.78 19.34 -12.33
N LYS A 160 10.01 19.89 -12.43
CA LYS A 160 10.44 20.72 -13.57
C LYS A 160 10.31 20.01 -14.90
N ASN A 161 10.42 18.69 -14.92
CA ASN A 161 10.25 17.84 -16.11
C ASN A 161 8.83 17.27 -16.26
N LYS A 162 7.84 17.87 -15.54
CA LYS A 162 6.41 17.49 -15.61
C LYS A 162 6.13 16.05 -15.14
N ILE A 163 6.97 15.52 -14.28
CA ILE A 163 6.78 14.23 -13.63
C ILE A 163 6.30 14.51 -12.19
N LEU A 164 5.00 14.29 -11.96
CA LEU A 164 4.40 14.48 -10.65
C LEU A 164 4.63 13.26 -9.77
N ILE A 165 5.03 13.51 -8.54
CA ILE A 165 5.26 12.52 -7.51
C ILE A 165 4.52 12.91 -6.22
N THR A 166 4.41 11.99 -5.29
CA THR A 166 4.03 12.32 -3.92
C THR A 166 5.18 13.07 -3.27
N ASN A 167 4.95 14.33 -2.87
CA ASN A 167 5.96 15.17 -2.22
C ASN A 167 5.26 16.17 -1.29
N PHE A 168 5.01 15.76 -0.05
CA PHE A 168 4.35 16.59 0.97
C PHE A 168 4.77 16.20 2.37
N ARG A 169 4.53 17.11 3.34
CA ARG A 169 4.77 16.84 4.75
C ARG A 169 3.66 15.98 5.33
N TYR A 170 4.03 14.99 6.12
CA TYR A 170 3.08 14.04 6.73
C TYR A 170 3.59 13.59 8.10
N PRO A 171 2.73 13.50 9.14
CA PRO A 171 1.27 13.65 9.12
C PRO A 171 0.75 15.11 9.23
N ASN A 172 1.63 16.09 9.47
CA ASN A 172 1.27 17.50 9.61
C ASN A 172 2.32 18.40 8.95
N GLU A 173 2.07 19.72 8.94
CA GLU A 173 2.92 20.72 8.26
C GLU A 173 4.34 20.81 8.84
N ASP A 174 4.54 20.45 10.10
CA ASP A 174 5.84 20.48 10.78
C ASP A 174 6.63 19.19 10.62
N SER A 175 6.02 18.16 10.02
CA SER A 175 6.67 16.87 9.77
C SER A 175 7.73 16.96 8.67
N ASP A 176 8.61 15.96 8.62
CA ASP A 176 9.57 15.82 7.53
C ASP A 176 8.87 15.65 6.18
N LEU A 177 9.55 16.11 5.12
CA LEU A 177 9.06 15.97 3.77
C LEU A 177 9.10 14.50 3.35
N LEU A 178 7.96 13.97 2.94
CA LEU A 178 7.86 12.63 2.40
C LEU A 178 7.85 12.69 0.87
N SER A 179 8.90 12.20 0.25
CA SER A 179 9.00 12.04 -1.19
C SER A 179 8.86 10.58 -1.59
N ARG A 180 7.93 10.29 -2.50
CA ARG A 180 7.60 8.93 -2.87
C ARG A 180 7.17 8.81 -4.32
N ILE A 181 7.76 7.85 -5.02
CA ILE A 181 7.34 7.42 -6.36
C ILE A 181 6.41 6.23 -6.21
N ILE A 182 5.27 6.27 -6.87
CA ILE A 182 4.31 5.17 -6.92
C ILE A 182 4.22 4.65 -8.35
N ILE A 183 4.64 3.43 -8.58
CA ILE A 183 4.48 2.75 -9.87
C ILE A 183 3.07 2.17 -9.95
N SER A 184 2.44 2.29 -11.09
CA SER A 184 1.05 1.86 -11.31
C SER A 184 0.93 0.95 -12.53
N ALA A 185 -0.10 0.11 -12.54
CA ALA A 185 -0.48 -0.67 -13.71
C ALA A 185 -1.04 0.18 -14.86
N ALA A 186 -1.33 1.46 -14.61
CA ALA A 186 -1.75 2.41 -15.64
C ALA A 186 -0.58 3.05 -16.39
N HIS A 187 0.63 3.04 -15.82
CA HIS A 187 1.81 3.57 -16.51
C HIS A 187 2.18 2.71 -17.71
N LYS A 188 2.49 3.36 -18.82
CA LYS A 188 3.07 2.72 -20.00
C LYS A 188 4.58 2.50 -19.78
N LYS A 189 5.15 1.61 -20.56
CA LYS A 189 6.60 1.34 -20.53
C LYS A 189 7.42 2.62 -20.77
N GLU A 190 6.97 3.47 -21.67
CA GLU A 190 7.63 4.73 -22.05
C GLU A 190 7.66 5.73 -20.89
N ASP A 191 6.58 5.79 -20.09
CA ASP A 191 6.49 6.65 -18.90
C ASP A 191 7.53 6.24 -17.85
N ILE A 192 7.63 4.93 -17.58
CA ILE A 192 8.61 4.39 -16.62
C ILE A 192 10.03 4.60 -17.11
N GLN A 193 10.29 4.38 -18.40
CA GLN A 193 11.60 4.63 -18.99
C GLN A 193 11.98 6.12 -18.96
N CYS A 194 11.00 7.02 -19.13
CA CYS A 194 11.20 8.45 -18.99
C CYS A 194 11.59 8.81 -17.55
N LEU A 195 10.84 8.34 -16.57
CA LEU A 195 11.14 8.53 -15.15
C LEU A 195 12.55 8.03 -14.79
N VAL A 196 12.89 6.81 -15.22
CA VAL A 196 14.20 6.18 -14.97
C VAL A 196 15.33 7.01 -15.56
N ARG A 197 15.19 7.53 -16.79
CA ARG A 197 16.21 8.43 -17.39
C ARG A 197 16.46 9.65 -16.52
N HIS A 198 15.40 10.35 -16.09
CA HIS A 198 15.54 11.53 -15.23
C HIS A 198 16.19 11.22 -13.89
N LEU A 199 15.83 10.09 -13.25
CA LEU A 199 16.46 9.68 -12.00
C LEU A 199 17.94 9.32 -12.17
N ASN A 200 18.30 8.72 -13.28
CA ASN A 200 19.69 8.34 -13.56
C ASN A 200 20.60 9.54 -13.89
N THR A 201 20.06 10.63 -14.44
CA THR A 201 20.85 11.88 -14.67
C THR A 201 21.19 12.59 -13.37
N LEU A 202 20.34 12.50 -12.34
CA LEU A 202 20.58 13.07 -11.01
C LEU A 202 21.70 12.35 -10.23
N SER A 203 22.15 11.21 -10.70
CA SER A 203 23.20 10.44 -10.02
C SER A 203 24.61 10.79 -10.46
N GLU A 204 24.78 11.76 -11.35
CA GLU A 204 26.07 12.16 -11.91
C GLU A 204 26.66 13.45 -11.26
N ASN A 205 25.89 14.08 -10.36
CA ASN A 205 26.28 15.23 -9.55
C ASN A 205 26.36 14.83 -8.07
#